data_dfae68f0a22b6fca4aa23da84530536a
#
_entry.id   dfae68f0a22b6fca4aa23da84530536a
#
_cell.length_a   1.000
_cell.length_b   1.000
_cell.length_c   1.000
_cell.angle_alpha   90.00
_cell.angle_beta   90.00
_cell.angle_gamma   90.00
#
_symmetry.space_group_name_H-M   'P 1'
#
loop_
_entity.id
_entity.type
_entity.pdbx_description
1 polymer ?
#
loop_
_entity_poly.entity_id
_entity_poly.type
_entity_poly.pdbx_seq_one_letter_code
_entity_poly.pdbx_strand_id
1 'polypeptide(L)'
;AQKLHCPHLILQAGASGGEILALIHRMSIVISMRLHALVFASGQGVPLVGVVYDPKVSAFLDHLGQDLYLTLQETNAAALCDLIDAALAERRFEKENIRHLRRLAERNEDILRSLLEEDEIPDF
;
A
#
# COMPACT_ATOMS: atom_id res chain seq x y z
N ALA A 1 5.19 -8.11 -18.36
CA ALA A 1 6.41 -8.88 -18.10
C ALA A 1 7.41 -8.81 -19.25
N GLN A 2 6.97 -8.80 -20.50
CA GLN A 2 7.84 -8.74 -21.68
C GLN A 2 8.66 -7.44 -21.80
N LYS A 3 8.22 -6.37 -21.13
CA LYS A 3 8.90 -5.06 -21.13
C LYS A 3 9.87 -4.88 -19.97
N LEU A 4 9.96 -5.82 -19.04
CA LEU A 4 10.85 -5.74 -17.90
C LEU A 4 12.22 -6.32 -18.25
N HIS A 5 13.27 -5.52 -18.11
CA HIS A 5 14.65 -5.91 -18.36
C HIS A 5 15.43 -6.20 -17.08
N CYS A 6 14.74 -6.30 -15.95
CA CYS A 6 15.31 -6.65 -14.64
C CYS A 6 14.81 -8.01 -14.17
N PRO A 7 15.51 -8.68 -13.25
CA PRO A 7 14.98 -9.86 -12.60
C PRO A 7 13.62 -9.58 -11.97
N HIS A 8 12.64 -10.41 -12.26
CA HIS A 8 11.28 -10.25 -11.75
C HIS A 8 10.61 -11.60 -11.57
N LEU A 9 9.60 -11.62 -10.72
CA LEU A 9 8.74 -12.76 -10.46
C LEU A 9 7.29 -12.33 -10.54
N ILE A 10 6.47 -13.10 -11.23
CA ILE A 10 5.02 -12.90 -11.27
C ILE A 10 4.39 -13.97 -10.39
N LEU A 11 3.70 -13.54 -9.34
CA LEU A 11 2.94 -14.42 -8.47
C LEU A 11 1.56 -14.65 -9.08
N GLN A 12 1.21 -15.92 -9.29
CA GLN A 12 -0.12 -16.29 -9.71
C GLN A 12 -1.04 -16.44 -8.49
N ALA A 13 -2.36 -16.37 -8.71
CA ALA A 13 -3.37 -16.51 -7.68
C ALA A 13 -3.22 -17.83 -6.89
N GLY A 14 -3.53 -17.80 -5.59
CA GLY A 14 -3.53 -18.98 -4.73
C GLY A 14 -2.74 -18.84 -3.42
N ALA A 15 -2.06 -17.70 -3.20
CA ALA A 15 -1.43 -17.42 -1.92
C ALA A 15 -2.46 -17.09 -0.84
N SER A 16 -2.27 -17.62 0.37
CA SER A 16 -3.08 -17.25 1.54
C SER A 16 -2.81 -15.81 1.98
N GLY A 17 -3.73 -15.20 2.74
CA GLY A 17 -3.52 -13.87 3.30
C GLY A 17 -2.26 -13.76 4.16
N GLY A 18 -1.95 -14.79 4.94
CA GLY A 18 -0.73 -14.85 5.74
C GLY A 18 0.55 -14.92 4.91
N GLU A 19 0.53 -15.62 3.80
CA GLU A 19 1.65 -15.70 2.86
C GLU A 19 1.89 -14.36 2.17
N ILE A 20 0.83 -13.65 1.78
CA ILE A 20 0.90 -12.31 1.19
C ILE A 20 1.48 -11.32 2.20
N LEU A 21 1.04 -11.34 3.44
CA LEU A 21 1.58 -10.49 4.51
C LEU A 21 3.07 -10.76 4.76
N ALA A 22 3.47 -12.03 4.81
CA ALA A 22 4.86 -12.42 4.98
C ALA A 22 5.74 -11.95 3.81
N LEU A 23 5.20 -11.99 2.59
CA LEU A 23 5.88 -11.48 1.41
C LEU A 23 6.02 -9.96 1.46
N ILE A 24 4.95 -9.24 1.76
CA ILE A 24 4.95 -7.79 1.88
C ILE A 24 5.95 -7.32 2.94
N HIS A 25 6.02 -8.01 4.07
CA HIS A 25 6.97 -7.70 5.14
C HIS A 25 8.43 -7.70 4.68
N ARG A 26 8.76 -8.48 3.66
CA ARG A 26 10.11 -8.56 3.08
C ARG A 26 10.38 -7.57 1.96
N MET A 27 9.38 -6.83 1.52
CA MET A 27 9.54 -5.85 0.46
C MET A 27 10.29 -4.61 0.95
N SER A 28 11.08 -4.03 0.07
CA SER A 28 11.72 -2.73 0.31
C SER A 28 10.75 -1.57 0.09
N ILE A 29 9.79 -1.77 -0.79
CA ILE A 29 8.73 -0.82 -1.13
C ILE A 29 7.55 -1.57 -1.74
N VAL A 30 6.37 -1.04 -1.54
CA VAL A 30 5.13 -1.50 -2.18
C VAL A 30 4.55 -0.36 -3.00
N ILE A 31 4.27 -0.63 -4.26
CA ILE A 31 3.61 0.31 -5.17
C ILE A 31 2.28 -0.33 -5.55
N SER A 32 1.18 0.35 -5.28
CA SER A 32 -0.12 -0.23 -5.55
C SER A 32 -1.18 0.82 -5.88
N MET A 33 -2.13 0.42 -6.71
CA MET A 33 -3.39 1.12 -6.93
C MET A 33 -4.48 0.64 -5.95
N ARG A 34 -4.25 -0.44 -5.24
CA ARG A 34 -5.24 -1.09 -4.39
C ARG A 34 -5.05 -0.74 -2.94
N LEU A 35 -6.15 -0.33 -2.31
CA LEU A 35 -6.18 0.08 -0.91
C LEU A 35 -5.63 -1.00 0.02
N HIS A 36 -6.06 -2.25 -0.14
CA HIS A 36 -5.65 -3.34 0.75
C HIS A 36 -4.14 -3.58 0.76
N ALA A 37 -3.48 -3.53 -0.40
CA ALA A 37 -2.03 -3.67 -0.47
C ALA A 37 -1.31 -2.54 0.28
N LEU A 38 -1.82 -1.31 0.18
CA LEU A 38 -1.28 -0.16 0.91
C LEU A 38 -1.53 -0.27 2.42
N VAL A 39 -2.71 -0.75 2.83
CA VAL A 39 -3.02 -1.03 4.24
C VAL A 39 -2.06 -2.07 4.82
N PHE A 40 -1.85 -3.16 4.10
CA PHE A 40 -0.93 -4.21 4.55
C PHE A 40 0.52 -3.72 4.62
N ALA A 41 0.98 -2.98 3.62
CA ALA A 41 2.32 -2.41 3.62
C ALA A 41 2.52 -1.45 4.81
N SER A 42 1.56 -0.57 5.06
CA SER A 42 1.62 0.37 6.20
C SER A 42 1.64 -0.36 7.54
N GLY A 43 0.83 -1.40 7.70
CA GLY A 43 0.77 -2.21 8.91
C GLY A 43 2.07 -2.98 9.19
N GLN A 44 2.85 -3.30 8.17
CA GLN A 44 4.15 -3.95 8.26
C GLN A 44 5.32 -2.95 8.34
N GLY A 45 5.05 -1.66 8.27
CA GLY A 45 6.09 -0.63 8.26
C GLY A 45 6.93 -0.60 6.98
N VAL A 46 6.38 -1.08 5.87
CA VAL A 46 7.03 -1.10 4.57
C VAL A 46 6.73 0.21 3.84
N PRO A 47 7.73 0.90 3.28
CA PRO A 47 7.51 2.08 2.44
C PRO A 47 6.53 1.80 1.33
N LEU A 48 5.65 2.75 1.05
CA LEU A 48 4.60 2.58 0.04
C LEU A 48 4.46 3.80 -0.87
N VAL A 49 4.03 3.56 -2.09
CA VAL A 49 3.63 4.58 -3.05
C VAL A 49 2.26 4.20 -3.61
N GLY A 50 1.31 5.11 -3.51
CA GLY A 50 -0.03 4.92 -4.05
C GLY A 50 -0.17 5.49 -5.46
N VAL A 51 -0.86 4.77 -6.33
CA VAL A 51 -1.40 5.31 -7.58
C VAL A 51 -2.91 5.40 -7.42
N VAL A 52 -3.41 6.61 -7.29
CA VAL A 52 -4.79 6.88 -6.86
C VAL A 52 -5.70 7.00 -8.07
N TYR A 53 -6.68 6.14 -8.14
CA TYR A 53 -7.81 6.24 -9.07
C TYR A 53 -9.16 6.40 -8.36
N ASP A 54 -9.19 6.14 -7.05
CA ASP A 54 -10.38 6.17 -6.21
C ASP A 54 -10.15 7.09 -5.01
N PRO A 55 -11.08 8.00 -4.67
CA PRO A 55 -10.98 8.87 -3.51
C PRO A 55 -10.75 8.17 -2.17
N LYS A 56 -11.18 6.91 -2.05
CA LYS A 56 -10.93 6.09 -0.84
C LYS A 56 -9.45 5.89 -0.58
N VAL A 57 -8.65 5.71 -1.63
CA VAL A 57 -7.21 5.50 -1.54
C VAL A 57 -6.49 6.78 -1.11
N SER A 58 -6.83 7.92 -1.70
CA SER A 58 -6.25 9.20 -1.29
C SER A 58 -6.63 9.57 0.14
N ALA A 59 -7.88 9.36 0.53
CA ALA A 59 -8.33 9.59 1.91
C ALA A 59 -7.57 8.73 2.92
N PHE A 60 -7.32 7.48 2.59
CA PHE A 60 -6.51 6.59 3.42
C PHE A 60 -5.06 7.10 3.54
N LEU A 61 -4.43 7.47 2.44
CA LEU A 61 -3.06 7.98 2.43
C LEU A 61 -2.95 9.32 3.19
N ASP A 62 -3.92 10.21 3.05
CA ASP A 62 -3.99 11.45 3.81
C ASP A 62 -4.13 11.19 5.32
N HIS A 63 -4.91 10.18 5.70
CA HIS A 63 -5.05 9.74 7.09
C HIS A 63 -3.74 9.20 7.68
N LEU A 64 -2.92 8.57 6.85
CA LEU A 64 -1.58 8.13 7.22
C LEU A 64 -0.56 9.26 7.32
N GLY A 65 -0.92 10.48 6.95
CA GLY A 65 0.02 11.58 6.78
C GLY A 65 0.98 11.35 5.62
N GLN A 66 0.59 10.54 4.65
CA GLN A 66 1.40 10.19 3.48
C GLN A 66 0.95 11.02 2.29
N ASP A 67 1.86 11.78 1.73
CA ASP A 67 1.69 12.54 0.50
C ASP A 67 2.35 11.85 -0.72
N LEU A 68 2.90 10.65 -0.53
CA LEU A 68 3.61 9.88 -1.56
C LEU A 68 2.61 9.11 -2.43
N TYR A 69 1.81 9.84 -3.18
CA TYR A 69 0.89 9.26 -4.15
C TYR A 69 0.75 10.13 -5.40
N LEU A 70 0.39 9.52 -6.50
CA LEU A 70 0.04 10.17 -7.76
C LEU A 70 -1.37 9.79 -8.15
N THR A 71 -2.10 10.72 -8.76
CA THR A 71 -3.32 10.36 -9.49
C THR A 71 -2.96 9.59 -10.76
N LEU A 72 -3.90 8.81 -11.28
CA LEU A 72 -3.65 8.02 -12.49
C LEU A 72 -3.24 8.91 -13.69
N GLN A 73 -3.79 10.12 -13.78
CA GLN A 73 -3.47 11.08 -14.84
C GLN A 73 -2.08 11.70 -14.71
N GLU A 74 -1.59 11.86 -13.49
CA GLU A 74 -0.25 12.40 -13.19
C GLU A 74 0.85 11.35 -13.29
N THR A 75 0.47 10.08 -13.37
CA THR A 75 1.42 8.96 -13.34
C THR A 75 2.20 8.87 -14.65
N ASN A 76 3.49 9.05 -14.56
CA ASN A 76 4.47 8.74 -15.60
C ASN A 76 5.73 8.15 -14.95
N ALA A 77 6.62 7.60 -15.76
CA ALA A 77 7.82 6.93 -15.25
C ALA A 77 8.70 7.85 -14.40
N ALA A 78 8.92 9.09 -14.82
CA ALA A 78 9.76 10.04 -14.08
C ALA A 78 9.14 10.42 -12.72
N ALA A 79 7.86 10.77 -12.68
CA ALA A 79 7.15 11.12 -11.46
C ALA A 79 7.09 9.92 -10.48
N LEU A 80 6.86 8.73 -11.00
CA LEU A 80 6.84 7.51 -10.19
C LEU A 80 8.22 7.20 -9.60
N CYS A 81 9.28 7.31 -10.37
CA CYS A 81 10.66 7.14 -9.88
C CYS A 81 11.01 8.14 -8.79
N ASP A 82 10.62 9.41 -8.92
CA ASP A 82 10.85 10.42 -7.91
C ASP A 82 10.15 10.09 -6.59
N LEU A 83 8.91 9.59 -6.65
CA LEU A 83 8.19 9.14 -5.46
C LEU A 83 8.79 7.89 -4.83
N ILE A 84 9.25 6.94 -5.64
CA ILE A 84 9.93 5.75 -5.15
C ILE A 84 11.20 6.13 -4.39
N ASP A 85 12.01 7.01 -4.95
CA ASP A 85 13.23 7.51 -4.32
C ASP A 85 12.91 8.23 -3.00
N ALA A 86 11.88 9.07 -2.97
CA ALA A 86 11.41 9.73 -1.76
C ALA A 86 10.92 8.74 -0.70
N ALA A 87 10.14 7.74 -1.09
CA ALA A 87 9.64 6.71 -0.18
C ALA A 87 10.77 5.87 0.42
N LEU A 88 11.78 5.53 -0.37
CA LEU A 88 12.95 4.78 0.09
C LEU A 88 13.86 5.61 0.98
N ALA A 89 13.95 6.92 0.76
CA ALA A 89 14.71 7.84 1.61
C ALA A 89 14.04 8.06 2.98
N GLU A 90 12.72 8.10 3.01
CA GLU A 90 11.90 8.23 4.23
C GLU A 90 11.71 6.90 4.99
N ARG A 91 12.63 5.96 4.90
CA ARG A 91 12.59 4.65 5.58
C ARG A 91 12.29 4.69 7.08
N ARG A 92 12.11 5.86 7.62
CA ARG A 92 11.64 6.11 8.97
C ARG A 92 10.14 6.39 8.96
N PHE A 93 9.33 5.35 8.73
CA PHE A 93 8.08 5.31 9.47
C PHE A 93 8.49 5.30 10.94
N GLU A 94 8.43 6.44 11.56
CA GLU A 94 8.69 6.53 12.98
C GLU A 94 7.81 5.49 13.67
N LYS A 95 8.40 4.74 14.57
CA LYS A 95 7.66 3.74 15.37
C LYS A 95 6.41 4.32 16.00
N GLU A 96 6.37 5.63 16.22
CA GLU A 96 5.22 6.38 16.70
C GLU A 96 4.07 6.42 15.69
N ASN A 97 4.33 6.58 14.41
CA ASN A 97 3.29 6.57 13.39
C ASN A 97 2.68 5.18 13.24
N ILE A 98 3.49 4.14 13.34
CA ILE A 98 3.00 2.75 13.34
C ILE A 98 2.14 2.48 14.58
N ARG A 99 2.55 2.98 15.74
CA ARG A 99 1.74 2.87 16.97
C ARG A 99 0.44 3.65 16.88
N HIS A 100 0.49 4.84 16.31
CA HIS A 100 -0.71 5.66 16.07
C HIS A 100 -1.66 4.96 15.10
N LEU A 101 -1.15 4.37 14.03
CA LEU A 101 -1.93 3.60 13.08
C LEU A 101 -2.52 2.34 13.70
N ARG A 102 -1.78 1.65 14.55
CA ARG A 102 -2.32 0.50 15.30
C ARG A 102 -3.45 0.93 16.23
N ARG A 103 -3.32 2.05 16.92
CA ARG A 103 -4.40 2.59 17.76
C ARG A 103 -5.61 3.01 16.93
N LEU A 104 -5.40 3.60 15.76
CA LEU A 104 -6.48 3.93 14.82
C LEU A 104 -7.10 2.66 14.24
N ALA A 105 -6.31 1.64 13.94
CA ALA A 105 -6.81 0.35 13.48
C ALA A 105 -7.61 -0.38 14.56
N GLU A 106 -7.15 -0.35 15.82
CA GLU A 106 -7.89 -0.90 16.96
C GLU A 106 -9.21 -0.15 17.19
N ARG A 107 -9.22 1.19 17.04
CA ARG A 107 -10.44 2.01 17.11
C ARG A 107 -11.36 1.81 15.90
N ASN A 108 -10.79 1.50 14.76
CA ASN A 108 -11.49 1.34 13.48
C ASN A 108 -11.65 -0.12 13.07
N GLU A 109 -11.38 -1.07 13.97
CA GLU A 109 -11.64 -2.47 13.71
C GLU A 109 -13.09 -2.70 13.31
N ASP A 110 -14.02 -1.98 13.94
CA ASP A 110 -15.43 -1.98 13.59
C ASP A 110 -15.71 -1.35 12.23
N ILE A 111 -14.98 -0.28 11.87
CA ILE A 111 -15.10 0.37 10.55
C ILE A 111 -14.44 -0.50 9.47
N LEU A 112 -13.31 -1.13 9.77
CA LEU A 112 -12.66 -2.08 8.87
C LEU A 112 -13.54 -3.32 8.66
N ARG A 113 -14.17 -3.82 9.71
CA ARG A 113 -15.15 -4.90 9.60
C ARG A 113 -16.34 -4.49 8.75
N SER A 114 -16.91 -3.32 8.97
CA SER A 114 -18.03 -2.83 8.17
C SER A 114 -17.64 -2.62 6.71
N LEU A 115 -16.43 -2.13 6.44
CA LEU A 115 -15.90 -1.98 5.08
C LEU A 115 -15.59 -3.33 4.42
N LEU A 116 -15.17 -4.33 5.19
CA LEU A 116 -14.91 -5.68 4.70
C LEU A 116 -16.21 -6.49 4.51
N GLU A 117 -17.25 -6.16 5.27
CA GLU A 117 -18.58 -6.78 5.15
C GLU A 117 -19.42 -6.13 4.03
N GLU A 118 -19.24 -4.83 3.76
CA GLU A 118 -19.89 -4.14 2.64
C GLU A 118 -19.21 -4.40 1.28
N ASP A 119 -17.92 -4.64 1.27
CA ASP A 119 -17.20 -5.12 0.11
C ASP A 119 -17.17 -6.67 0.18
N GLU A 120 -18.24 -7.32 -0.26
CA GLU A 120 -18.06 -8.63 -0.90
C GLU A 120 -17.00 -8.39 -1.98
N ILE A 121 -15.77 -8.77 -1.65
CA ILE A 121 -14.61 -8.58 -2.51
C ILE A 121 -14.96 -9.16 -3.86
N PRO A 122 -15.17 -8.34 -4.91
CA PRO A 122 -15.38 -8.92 -6.23
C PRO A 122 -14.13 -9.74 -6.55
N ASP A 123 -14.33 -10.94 -7.06
CA ASP A 123 -13.27 -11.85 -7.47
C ASP A 123 -12.20 -11.10 -8.27
N PHE A 124 -11.02 -11.08 -7.71
CA PHE A 124 -9.86 -10.53 -8.40
C PHE A 124 -9.39 -11.47 -9.49
#